data_5465995f923ecbaeb888a95c8ee5282a
#
_entry.id   5465995f923ecbaeb888a95c8ee5282a
#
_cell.length_a   1.000
_cell.length_b   1.000
_cell.length_c   1.000
_cell.angle_alpha   90.00
_cell.angle_beta   90.00
_cell.angle_gamma   90.00
#
_symmetry.space_group_name_H-M   'P 1'
#
loop_
_entity.id
_entity.type
_entity.pdbx_description
1 polymer ?
#
loop_
_entity_poly.entity_id
_entity_poly.type
_entity_poly.pdbx_seq_one_letter_code
_entity_poly.pdbx_strand_id
1 'polypeptide(L)'
;MDKQELQRLFEKYCQKLRLTPAWDVKLELVEDPAWPKTGDFKIDCDDRKAILLLNVGNPKQENLEEVLVHELMHIKLYPLDQVTEALIVSHYPEDSPARDFAYRQFFCALEQTVEELAKCFLLEFGENRELSFGRCRGMKSFDELYQGLNNIE
;
A
#
# COMPACT_ATOMS: atom_id res chain seq x y z
N MET A 1 8.84 12.51 10.39
CA MET A 1 9.32 11.21 10.94
C MET A 1 10.77 11.03 10.50
N ASP A 2 11.68 10.70 11.40
CA ASP A 2 13.07 10.51 11.06
C ASP A 2 13.38 9.07 10.60
N LYS A 3 14.60 8.84 10.07
CA LYS A 3 14.98 7.53 9.51
C LYS A 3 15.03 6.42 10.57
N GLN A 4 15.41 6.74 11.80
CA GLN A 4 15.50 5.76 12.89
C GLN A 4 14.11 5.31 13.33
N GLU A 5 13.18 6.24 13.38
CA GLU A 5 11.78 5.98 13.69
C GLU A 5 11.12 5.12 12.62
N LEU A 6 11.34 5.42 11.33
CA LEU A 6 10.85 4.60 10.22
C LEU A 6 11.40 3.17 10.26
N GLN A 7 12.67 3.01 10.57
CA GLN A 7 13.29 1.69 10.71
C GLN A 7 12.70 0.91 11.90
N ARG A 8 12.47 1.59 13.03
CA ARG A 8 11.84 0.99 14.21
C ARG A 8 10.41 0.51 13.91
N LEU A 9 9.62 1.35 13.25
CA LEU A 9 8.25 1.01 12.85
C LEU A 9 8.24 -0.16 11.86
N PHE A 10 9.14 -0.14 10.89
CA PHE A 10 9.30 -1.23 9.94
C PHE A 10 9.56 -2.57 10.65
N GLU A 11 10.52 -2.63 11.56
CA GLU A 11 10.83 -3.84 12.34
C GLU A 11 9.63 -4.30 13.18
N LYS A 12 8.96 -3.36 13.86
CA LYS A 12 7.73 -3.61 14.61
C LYS A 12 6.67 -4.28 13.73
N TYR A 13 6.40 -3.73 12.55
CA TYR A 13 5.36 -4.26 11.67
C TYR A 13 5.75 -5.55 10.96
N CYS A 14 7.01 -5.74 10.61
CA CYS A 14 7.50 -7.04 10.14
C CYS A 14 7.26 -8.15 11.16
N GLN A 15 7.48 -7.88 12.44
CA GLN A 15 7.18 -8.83 13.52
C GLN A 15 5.68 -9.06 13.70
N LYS A 16 4.89 -7.98 13.77
CA LYS A 16 3.42 -8.05 13.94
C LYS A 16 2.74 -8.80 12.80
N LEU A 17 3.16 -8.58 11.58
CA LEU A 17 2.68 -9.26 10.38
C LEU A 17 3.29 -10.66 10.22
N ARG A 18 4.17 -11.09 11.12
CA ARG A 18 4.89 -12.36 11.02
C ARG A 18 5.61 -12.54 9.67
N LEU A 19 6.16 -11.47 9.17
CA LEU A 19 7.09 -11.51 8.04
C LEU A 19 8.45 -11.99 8.54
N THR A 20 8.94 -11.44 9.63
CA THR A 20 10.17 -11.90 10.28
C THR A 20 9.86 -13.06 11.25
N PRO A 21 10.63 -14.18 11.25
CA PRO A 21 11.85 -14.42 10.46
C PRO A 21 11.59 -15.16 9.13
N ALA A 22 10.36 -15.33 8.70
CA ALA A 22 10.03 -16.14 7.52
C ALA A 22 10.47 -15.48 6.19
N TRP A 23 10.63 -14.18 6.19
CA TRP A 23 11.07 -13.36 5.06
C TRP A 23 12.30 -12.53 5.45
N ASP A 24 13.20 -12.35 4.51
CA ASP A 24 14.26 -11.34 4.55
C ASP A 24 13.74 -10.06 3.90
N VAL A 25 13.31 -9.10 4.73
CA VAL A 25 12.72 -7.84 4.26
C VAL A 25 13.61 -6.67 4.64
N LYS A 26 13.93 -5.81 3.67
CA LYS A 26 14.71 -4.59 3.85
C LYS A 26 13.84 -3.37 3.59
N LEU A 27 13.96 -2.34 4.43
CA LEU A 27 13.46 -1.00 4.15
C LEU A 27 14.52 -0.18 3.42
N GLU A 28 14.11 0.48 2.32
CA GLU A 28 14.92 1.45 1.59
C GLU A 28 14.17 2.77 1.46
N LEU A 29 14.79 3.86 1.89
CA LEU A 29 14.21 5.18 1.86
C LEU A 29 14.59 5.89 0.56
N VAL A 30 13.59 6.30 -0.22
CA VAL A 30 13.78 7.01 -1.48
C VAL A 30 13.74 8.51 -1.22
N GLU A 31 14.87 9.18 -1.41
CA GLU A 31 15.04 10.62 -1.19
C GLU A 31 14.84 11.46 -2.48
N ASP A 32 14.63 10.80 -3.62
CA ASP A 32 14.42 11.48 -4.90
C ASP A 32 13.05 12.16 -4.94
N PRO A 33 12.98 13.51 -4.96
CA PRO A 33 11.72 14.23 -5.00
C PRO A 33 10.96 14.06 -6.32
N ALA A 34 11.61 13.57 -7.38
CA ALA A 34 10.97 13.27 -8.66
C ALA A 34 10.32 11.88 -8.71
N TRP A 35 10.58 11.03 -7.71
CA TRP A 35 9.99 9.70 -7.67
C TRP A 35 8.46 9.77 -7.51
N PRO A 36 7.67 9.19 -8.45
CA PRO A 36 6.23 9.44 -8.53
C PRO A 36 5.39 8.64 -7.53
N LYS A 37 5.95 7.60 -6.90
CA LYS A 37 5.22 6.71 -5.99
C LYS A 37 5.32 7.18 -4.54
N THR A 38 4.37 6.76 -3.72
CA THR A 38 4.38 6.97 -2.26
C THR A 38 5.18 5.87 -1.56
N GLY A 39 4.95 4.65 -1.97
CA GLY A 39 5.66 3.44 -1.60
C GLY A 39 5.74 2.50 -2.78
N ASP A 40 6.51 1.44 -2.65
CA ASP A 40 6.60 0.34 -3.60
C ASP A 40 7.31 -0.85 -2.94
N PHE A 41 7.24 -2.01 -3.56
CA PHE A 41 8.03 -3.15 -3.09
C PHE A 41 8.61 -3.92 -4.27
N LYS A 42 9.72 -4.61 -4.02
CA LYS A 42 10.31 -5.60 -4.91
C LYS A 42 10.39 -6.91 -4.15
N ILE A 43 9.96 -7.99 -4.75
CA ILE A 43 9.79 -9.27 -4.06
C ILE A 43 10.33 -10.43 -4.89
N ASP A 44 10.98 -11.36 -4.20
CA ASP A 44 11.35 -12.68 -4.69
C ASP A 44 10.68 -13.71 -3.78
N CYS A 45 9.64 -14.33 -4.30
CA CYS A 45 8.84 -15.31 -3.55
C CYS A 45 9.56 -16.64 -3.31
N ASP A 46 10.44 -17.03 -4.23
CA ASP A 46 11.14 -18.34 -4.15
C ASP A 46 12.16 -18.30 -3.03
N ASP A 47 12.87 -17.18 -2.89
CA ASP A 47 13.87 -16.98 -1.84
C ASP A 47 13.35 -16.18 -0.63
N ARG A 48 12.06 -15.82 -0.65
CA ARG A 48 11.37 -15.05 0.41
C ARG A 48 12.11 -13.76 0.80
N LYS A 49 12.53 -13.00 -0.19
CA LYS A 49 13.19 -11.71 -0.04
C LYS A 49 12.30 -10.60 -0.55
N ALA A 50 12.30 -9.48 0.14
CA ALA A 50 11.59 -8.29 -0.32
C ALA A 50 12.35 -7.02 0.05
N ILE A 51 12.25 -6.00 -0.81
CA ILE A 51 12.69 -4.64 -0.53
C ILE A 51 11.47 -3.75 -0.56
N LEU A 52 11.18 -3.10 0.54
CA LEU A 52 10.14 -2.08 0.64
C LEU A 52 10.79 -0.72 0.39
N LEU A 53 10.27 0.01 -0.59
CA LEU A 53 10.69 1.35 -0.96
C LEU A 53 9.71 2.36 -0.37
N LEU A 54 10.19 3.34 0.39
CA LEU A 54 9.35 4.37 1.00
C LEU A 54 9.81 5.76 0.58
N ASN A 55 8.90 6.56 0.01
CA ASN A 55 9.20 7.92 -0.41
C ASN A 55 9.31 8.86 0.79
N VAL A 56 10.50 9.37 1.03
CA VAL A 56 10.77 10.39 2.06
C VAL A 56 11.24 11.71 1.47
N GLY A 57 11.54 11.75 0.17
CA GLY A 57 11.95 12.96 -0.55
C GLY A 57 10.78 13.89 -0.88
N ASN A 58 9.64 13.30 -1.23
CA ASN A 58 8.38 14.02 -1.53
C ASN A 58 7.18 13.12 -1.18
N PRO A 59 6.95 12.83 0.10
CA PRO A 59 5.87 11.95 0.52
C PRO A 59 4.51 12.56 0.13
N LYS A 60 3.71 11.79 -0.59
CA LYS A 60 2.36 12.21 -1.03
C LYS A 60 1.30 11.98 0.04
N GLN A 61 1.64 11.25 1.08
CA GLN A 61 0.78 10.95 2.21
C GLN A 61 1.50 11.36 3.50
N GLU A 62 0.78 12.02 4.39
CA GLU A 62 1.32 12.56 5.63
C GLU A 62 1.77 11.45 6.59
N ASN A 63 0.96 10.38 6.69
CA ASN A 63 1.26 9.27 7.57
C ASN A 63 2.14 8.21 6.89
N LEU A 64 3.46 8.32 7.03
CA LEU A 64 4.41 7.33 6.51
C LEU A 64 4.29 5.96 7.21
N GLU A 65 3.78 5.91 8.44
CA GLU A 65 3.46 4.65 9.12
C GLU A 65 2.37 3.88 8.37
N GLU A 66 1.35 4.59 7.89
CA GLU A 66 0.28 3.99 7.08
C GLU A 66 0.81 3.43 5.76
N VAL A 67 1.62 4.20 5.05
CA VAL A 67 2.26 3.76 3.80
C VAL A 67 3.09 2.50 4.03
N LEU A 68 3.89 2.49 5.08
CA LEU A 68 4.73 1.35 5.43
C LEU A 68 3.90 0.09 5.70
N VAL A 69 2.82 0.19 6.45
CA VAL A 69 1.93 -0.95 6.72
C VAL A 69 1.22 -1.40 5.45
N HIS A 70 0.76 -0.48 4.62
CA HIS A 70 0.14 -0.75 3.32
C HIS A 70 1.06 -1.60 2.42
N GLU A 71 2.30 -1.16 2.22
CA GLU A 71 3.26 -1.88 1.39
C GLU A 71 3.61 -3.28 1.97
N LEU A 72 3.73 -3.40 3.29
CA LEU A 72 3.94 -4.69 3.94
C LEU A 72 2.75 -5.65 3.79
N MET A 73 1.52 -5.13 3.69
CA MET A 73 0.33 -5.94 3.39
C MET A 73 0.37 -6.50 1.98
N HIS A 74 0.87 -5.77 0.99
CA HIS A 74 1.09 -6.31 -0.35
C HIS A 74 2.00 -7.54 -0.33
N ILE A 75 3.07 -7.54 0.45
CA ILE A 75 3.95 -8.71 0.60
C ILE A 75 3.17 -9.93 1.15
N LYS A 76 2.24 -9.70 2.08
CA LYS A 76 1.39 -10.79 2.64
C LYS A 76 0.39 -11.33 1.62
N LEU A 77 -0.14 -10.48 0.77
CA LEU A 77 -1.15 -10.84 -0.25
C LEU A 77 -0.52 -11.27 -1.58
N TYR A 78 0.79 -11.14 -1.73
CA TYR A 78 1.48 -11.37 -2.98
C TYR A 78 1.22 -12.74 -3.62
N PRO A 79 1.13 -13.87 -2.88
CA PRO A 79 0.78 -15.15 -3.49
C PRO A 79 -0.60 -15.15 -4.15
N LEU A 80 -1.57 -14.42 -3.58
CA LEU A 80 -2.91 -14.28 -4.15
C LEU A 80 -2.88 -13.35 -5.37
N ASP A 81 -2.12 -12.26 -5.28
CA ASP A 81 -1.87 -11.33 -6.39
C ASP A 81 -1.32 -12.08 -7.60
N GLN A 82 -0.24 -12.84 -7.44
CA GLN A 82 0.43 -13.55 -8.52
C GLN A 82 -0.44 -14.64 -9.17
N VAL A 83 -1.23 -15.36 -8.38
CA VAL A 83 -2.15 -16.36 -8.94
C VAL A 83 -3.26 -15.71 -9.74
N THR A 84 -3.75 -14.57 -9.30
CA THR A 84 -4.81 -13.83 -9.99
C THR A 84 -4.29 -13.22 -11.29
N GLU A 85 -3.10 -12.61 -11.25
CA GLU A 85 -2.43 -12.09 -12.44
C GLU A 85 -2.20 -13.19 -13.48
N ALA A 86 -1.67 -14.33 -13.05
CA ALA A 86 -1.44 -15.48 -13.93
C ALA A 86 -2.74 -15.98 -14.58
N LEU A 87 -3.85 -15.99 -13.83
CA LEU A 87 -5.18 -16.35 -14.38
C LEU A 87 -5.64 -15.34 -15.43
N ILE A 88 -5.48 -14.04 -15.17
CA ILE A 88 -5.84 -13.00 -16.14
C ILE A 88 -5.02 -13.16 -17.41
N VAL A 89 -3.69 -13.31 -17.28
CA VAL A 89 -2.79 -13.48 -18.43
C VAL A 89 -3.11 -14.71 -19.26
N SER A 90 -3.47 -15.83 -18.60
CA SER A 90 -3.75 -17.09 -19.29
C SER A 90 -5.11 -17.16 -19.99
N HIS A 91 -6.11 -16.37 -19.52
CA HIS A 91 -7.47 -16.45 -20.03
C HIS A 91 -7.83 -15.35 -21.03
N TYR A 92 -7.11 -14.24 -21.03
CA TYR A 92 -7.41 -13.12 -21.91
C TYR A 92 -6.26 -12.86 -22.89
N PRO A 93 -6.56 -12.63 -24.19
CA PRO A 93 -5.55 -12.29 -25.18
C PRO A 93 -4.76 -11.05 -24.80
N GLU A 94 -3.49 -11.01 -25.18
CA GLU A 94 -2.65 -9.83 -25.03
C GLU A 94 -3.30 -8.63 -25.75
N ASP A 95 -3.18 -7.44 -25.18
CA ASP A 95 -3.74 -6.19 -25.69
C ASP A 95 -5.26 -6.18 -25.90
N SER A 96 -6.00 -7.09 -25.28
CA SER A 96 -7.47 -7.09 -25.37
C SER A 96 -8.12 -6.15 -24.35
N PRO A 97 -9.20 -5.43 -24.70
CA PRO A 97 -9.96 -4.62 -23.75
C PRO A 97 -10.49 -5.43 -22.55
N ALA A 98 -10.76 -6.71 -22.73
CA ALA A 98 -11.20 -7.60 -21.68
C ALA A 98 -10.09 -7.88 -20.66
N ARG A 99 -8.83 -8.03 -21.12
CA ARG A 99 -7.67 -8.16 -20.25
C ARG A 99 -7.43 -6.89 -19.43
N ASP A 100 -7.46 -5.73 -20.09
CA ASP A 100 -7.33 -4.43 -19.40
C ASP A 100 -8.42 -4.22 -18.36
N PHE A 101 -9.64 -4.58 -18.67
CA PHE A 101 -10.74 -4.51 -17.72
C PHE A 101 -10.53 -5.44 -16.54
N ALA A 102 -10.17 -6.71 -16.77
CA ALA A 102 -9.90 -7.68 -15.71
C ALA A 102 -8.78 -7.22 -14.79
N TYR A 103 -7.68 -6.70 -15.34
CA TYR A 103 -6.59 -6.12 -14.56
C TYR A 103 -7.05 -4.95 -13.70
N ARG A 104 -7.77 -3.98 -14.27
CA ARG A 104 -8.25 -2.82 -13.50
C ARG A 104 -9.15 -3.24 -12.36
N GLN A 105 -10.09 -4.18 -12.59
CA GLN A 105 -10.97 -4.67 -11.55
C GLN A 105 -10.19 -5.36 -10.43
N PHE A 106 -9.23 -6.20 -10.81
CA PHE A 106 -8.37 -6.88 -9.85
C PHE A 106 -7.54 -5.89 -9.02
N PHE A 107 -6.83 -4.95 -9.66
CA PHE A 107 -6.01 -3.96 -8.95
C PHE A 107 -6.85 -3.06 -8.04
N CYS A 108 -8.01 -2.60 -8.49
CA CYS A 108 -8.90 -1.83 -7.62
C CYS A 108 -9.32 -2.63 -6.39
N ALA A 109 -9.69 -3.89 -6.54
CA ALA A 109 -10.08 -4.75 -5.43
C ALA A 109 -8.90 -5.04 -4.50
N LEU A 110 -7.71 -5.28 -5.04
CA LEU A 110 -6.49 -5.51 -4.28
C LEU A 110 -6.14 -4.29 -3.43
N GLU A 111 -6.05 -3.10 -4.04
CA GLU A 111 -5.73 -1.85 -3.34
C GLU A 111 -6.72 -1.52 -2.22
N GLN A 112 -8.02 -1.68 -2.49
CA GLN A 112 -9.05 -1.50 -1.46
C GLN A 112 -8.89 -2.48 -0.30
N THR A 113 -8.61 -3.75 -0.60
CA THR A 113 -8.40 -4.78 0.41
C THR A 113 -7.15 -4.50 1.24
N VAL A 114 -6.04 -4.14 0.59
CA VAL A 114 -4.79 -3.76 1.26
C VAL A 114 -5.01 -2.56 2.18
N GLU A 115 -5.69 -1.51 1.68
CA GLU A 115 -5.98 -0.31 2.47
C GLU A 115 -6.85 -0.63 3.68
N GLU A 116 -7.92 -1.41 3.51
CA GLU A 116 -8.78 -1.83 4.64
C GLU A 116 -8.02 -2.63 5.69
N LEU A 117 -7.19 -3.60 5.27
CA LEU A 117 -6.37 -4.39 6.18
C LEU A 117 -5.32 -3.52 6.88
N ALA A 118 -4.67 -2.61 6.16
CA ALA A 118 -3.73 -1.66 6.74
C ALA A 118 -4.42 -0.78 7.80
N LYS A 119 -5.62 -0.25 7.50
CA LYS A 119 -6.41 0.54 8.46
C LYS A 119 -6.80 -0.28 9.70
N CYS A 120 -7.27 -1.51 9.53
CA CYS A 120 -7.56 -2.40 10.66
C CYS A 120 -6.33 -2.62 11.54
N PHE A 121 -5.16 -2.82 10.90
CA PHE A 121 -3.92 -3.05 11.62
C PHE A 121 -3.43 -1.81 12.37
N LEU A 122 -3.59 -0.63 11.76
CA LEU A 122 -3.26 0.65 12.40
C LEU A 122 -4.20 1.01 13.55
N LEU A 123 -5.48 0.62 13.48
CA LEU A 123 -6.40 0.80 14.62
C LEU A 123 -5.92 0.08 15.87
N GLU A 124 -5.30 -1.09 15.71
CA GLU A 124 -4.81 -1.88 16.84
C GLU A 124 -3.39 -1.48 17.26
N PHE A 125 -2.49 -1.27 16.30
CA PHE A 125 -1.06 -1.15 16.55
C PHE A 125 -0.44 0.21 16.17
N GLY A 126 -1.19 1.09 15.49
CA GLY A 126 -0.69 2.38 14.99
C GLY A 126 -0.31 3.35 16.08
N GLU A 127 0.79 4.06 15.89
CA GLU A 127 1.32 5.09 16.79
C GLU A 127 0.92 6.50 16.34
N ASN A 128 0.62 6.69 15.04
CA ASN A 128 0.20 7.97 14.44
C ASN A 128 -1.24 7.89 13.91
N ARG A 129 -2.15 7.36 14.74
CA ARG A 129 -3.55 7.09 14.35
C ARG A 129 -4.31 8.34 13.94
N GLU A 130 -4.02 9.47 14.56
CA GLU A 130 -4.63 10.77 14.27
C GLU A 130 -4.37 11.22 12.83
N LEU A 131 -3.27 10.79 12.20
CA LEU A 131 -2.97 11.07 10.80
C LEU A 131 -3.74 10.18 9.82
N SER A 132 -4.28 9.04 10.29
CA SER A 132 -5.02 8.07 9.48
C SER A 132 -6.52 8.10 9.70
N PHE A 133 -6.97 8.46 10.91
CA PHE A 133 -8.36 8.36 11.32
C PHE A 133 -8.94 9.70 11.77
N GLY A 134 -10.26 9.83 11.65
CA GLY A 134 -10.97 11.03 12.10
C GLY A 134 -10.80 12.24 11.21
N ARG A 135 -10.12 12.12 10.07
CA ARG A 135 -9.87 13.23 9.12
C ARG A 135 -11.16 13.88 8.62
N CYS A 136 -12.24 13.11 8.47
CA CYS A 136 -13.54 13.63 8.06
C CYS A 136 -14.18 14.62 9.07
N ARG A 137 -13.76 14.61 10.33
CA ARG A 137 -14.30 15.53 11.35
C ARG A 137 -13.96 16.99 11.07
N GLY A 138 -12.84 17.26 10.41
CA GLY A 138 -12.41 18.59 10.03
C GLY A 138 -12.71 18.97 8.57
N MET A 139 -13.31 18.04 7.81
CA MET A 139 -13.68 18.29 6.43
C MET A 139 -14.93 19.17 6.35
N LYS A 140 -15.04 19.86 5.23
CA LYS A 140 -16.23 20.62 4.86
C LYS A 140 -17.47 19.72 4.85
N SER A 141 -18.65 20.34 4.90
CA SER A 141 -19.93 19.62 4.83
C SER A 141 -19.99 18.73 3.58
N PHE A 142 -20.83 17.70 3.62
CA PHE A 142 -21.02 16.79 2.49
C PHE A 142 -21.39 17.54 1.21
N ASP A 143 -22.20 18.62 1.32
CA ASP A 143 -22.60 19.45 0.18
C ASP A 143 -21.40 20.21 -0.44
N GLU A 144 -20.46 20.67 0.37
CA GLU A 144 -19.25 21.33 -0.11
C GLU A 144 -18.26 20.34 -0.74
N LEU A 145 -18.22 19.11 -0.24
CA LEU A 145 -17.43 18.01 -0.85
C LEU A 145 -18.07 17.56 -2.16
N TYR A 146 -19.41 17.52 -2.22
CA TYR A 146 -20.16 17.10 -3.40
C TYR A 146 -20.02 18.05 -4.58
N GLN A 147 -19.85 19.34 -4.33
CA GLN A 147 -19.59 20.34 -5.39
C GLN A 147 -18.33 20.05 -6.19
N GLY A 148 -17.35 19.36 -5.61
CA GLY A 148 -16.13 18.91 -6.30
C GLY A 148 -16.27 17.58 -7.04
N LEU A 149 -17.37 16.84 -6.81
CA LEU A 149 -17.62 15.52 -7.40
C LEU A 149 -18.65 15.55 -8.55
N ASN A 150 -19.20 16.73 -8.88
CA ASN A 150 -20.22 16.92 -9.91
C ASN A 150 -19.77 16.60 -11.36
N ASN A 151 -18.58 16.06 -11.56
CA ASN A 151 -18.06 15.65 -12.86
C ASN A 151 -17.98 14.13 -13.02
N ILE A 152 -18.67 13.38 -12.18
CA ILE A 152 -18.83 11.92 -12.33
C ILE A 152 -20.25 11.67 -12.88
N GLU A 153 -20.47 12.06 -14.14
CA GLU A 153 -21.53 11.57 -15.00
C GLU A 153 -20.94 10.59 -16.02
#